data_8d70cbe69c0192f7130a49868950c664
#
_entry.id   8d70cbe69c0192f7130a49868950c664
#
_cell.length_a   1.000
_cell.length_b   1.000
_cell.length_c   1.000
_cell.angle_alpha   90.00
_cell.angle_beta   90.00
_cell.angle_gamma   90.00
#
_symmetry.space_group_name_H-M   'P 1'
#
loop_
_entity.id
_entity.type
_entity.pdbx_description
1 polymer ?
#
loop_
_entity_poly.entity_id
_entity_poly.type
_entity_poly.pdbx_seq_one_letter_code
_entity_poly.pdbx_strand_id
1 'polypeptide(L)'
;MDYYHSFLKRSAAQFILCCIMILVPALLFATQKPTTESAQGTFSGDYVIYRDYSWKAPTWVGFLYYNDETYGAFIRTDSPENPHTVSILFSTQVEKGRLVLTGQQIISSITPDDTFGVNYLMELLPKLYELKTFPRAGKAPFGTAAVRKQMEEFGGAVTLDFQSFVPLFHLKAITGAKKETVLELVEIGSINGNGESVFYGYSPTAPQQHTNIFTVDKAAKKETVTLSGVRLHLDSQWKKIADNSFLCGDTAFLTVSTVTIPPAENGIPLSVPERLLRLLTASSPYAKTLLPYTTIEGKPTSFTLKQSVYDVESKKISKDIKRCIKNKDGSFTIVSLTVNSHAYSAEQAYFNGLF
;
A
#
# COMPACT_ATOMS: atom_id res chain seq x y z
N MET A 1 -20.00 -38.28 -1.35
CA MET A 1 -20.21 -37.17 -0.41
C MET A 1 -18.96 -36.70 0.33
N ASP A 2 -17.92 -37.54 0.42
CA ASP A 2 -16.71 -37.24 1.21
C ASP A 2 -15.68 -36.31 0.53
N TYR A 3 -15.74 -36.17 -0.79
CA TYR A 3 -14.81 -35.28 -1.54
C TYR A 3 -15.10 -33.78 -1.35
N TYR A 4 -16.36 -33.41 -1.17
CA TYR A 4 -16.78 -32.02 -0.92
C TYR A 4 -16.36 -31.51 0.47
N HIS A 5 -16.40 -32.40 1.47
CA HIS A 5 -15.96 -32.06 2.85
C HIS A 5 -14.46 -31.84 2.98
N SER A 6 -13.63 -32.53 2.17
CA SER A 6 -12.18 -32.35 2.20
C SER A 6 -11.72 -31.08 1.50
N PHE A 7 -12.44 -30.65 0.46
CA PHE A 7 -12.13 -29.42 -0.26
C PHE A 7 -12.48 -28.16 0.55
N LEU A 8 -13.64 -28.17 1.22
CA LEU A 8 -14.06 -27.11 2.15
C LEU A 8 -13.12 -26.97 3.37
N LYS A 9 -12.63 -28.09 3.90
CA LYS A 9 -11.66 -28.06 5.00
C LYS A 9 -10.29 -27.51 4.57
N ARG A 10 -9.83 -27.80 3.34
CA ARG A 10 -8.57 -27.25 2.82
C ARG A 10 -8.66 -25.76 2.51
N SER A 11 -9.75 -25.30 1.92
CA SER A 11 -10.00 -23.89 1.60
C SER A 11 -10.13 -23.06 2.90
N ALA A 12 -10.89 -23.58 3.89
CA ALA A 12 -11.00 -22.91 5.18
C ALA A 12 -9.68 -22.92 5.96
N ALA A 13 -8.89 -23.99 5.88
CA ALA A 13 -7.58 -24.06 6.53
C ALA A 13 -6.55 -23.10 5.88
N GLN A 14 -6.57 -22.95 4.56
CA GLN A 14 -5.72 -21.98 3.88
C GLN A 14 -6.13 -20.54 4.20
N PHE A 15 -7.44 -20.26 4.29
CA PHE A 15 -7.92 -18.93 4.68
C PHE A 15 -7.63 -18.64 6.17
N ILE A 16 -7.80 -19.62 7.04
CA ILE A 16 -7.42 -19.53 8.46
C ILE A 16 -5.91 -19.37 8.60
N LEU A 17 -5.10 -20.05 7.78
CA LEU A 17 -3.65 -19.88 7.76
C LEU A 17 -3.24 -18.48 7.28
N CYS A 18 -3.87 -17.95 6.24
CA CYS A 18 -3.72 -16.55 5.82
C CYS A 18 -4.16 -15.57 6.92
N CYS A 19 -5.28 -15.85 7.60
CA CYS A 19 -5.77 -15.00 8.69
C CYS A 19 -4.89 -15.10 9.95
N ILE A 20 -4.38 -16.29 10.28
CA ILE A 20 -3.45 -16.50 11.42
C ILE A 20 -2.11 -15.82 11.13
N MET A 21 -1.63 -15.86 9.89
CA MET A 21 -0.42 -15.16 9.49
C MET A 21 -0.58 -13.62 9.48
N ILE A 22 -1.80 -13.10 9.39
CA ILE A 22 -2.10 -11.67 9.61
C ILE A 22 -2.13 -11.33 11.12
N LEU A 23 -2.46 -12.30 11.99
CA LEU A 23 -2.56 -12.12 13.45
C LEU A 23 -1.23 -12.21 14.19
N VAL A 24 -0.32 -13.06 13.73
CA VAL A 24 1.02 -13.20 14.31
C VAL A 24 1.80 -11.88 14.34
N PRO A 25 1.72 -10.99 13.34
CA PRO A 25 2.41 -9.70 13.41
C PRO A 25 1.89 -8.78 14.51
N ALA A 26 0.60 -8.78 14.80
CA ALA A 26 0.07 -7.92 15.87
C ALA A 26 0.66 -8.25 17.26
N LEU A 27 1.06 -9.50 17.48
CA LEU A 27 1.76 -9.95 18.68
C LEU A 27 3.28 -9.80 18.57
N LEU A 28 3.85 -9.84 17.36
CA LEU A 28 5.28 -9.64 17.10
C LEU A 28 5.70 -8.16 17.08
N PHE A 29 4.75 -7.22 16.94
CA PHE A 29 5.05 -5.78 17.02
C PHE A 29 5.73 -5.34 18.31
N ALA A 30 5.56 -6.10 19.41
CA ALA A 30 6.22 -5.78 20.68
C ALA A 30 7.73 -6.07 20.69
N THR A 31 8.26 -6.79 19.68
CA THR A 31 9.66 -7.25 19.67
C THR A 31 10.43 -7.00 18.37
N GLN A 32 9.79 -6.50 17.31
CA GLN A 32 10.53 -6.14 16.09
C GLN A 32 11.27 -4.83 16.29
N LYS A 33 12.58 -4.88 16.00
CA LYS A 33 13.42 -3.70 15.87
C LYS A 33 12.74 -2.73 14.90
N PRO A 34 12.56 -1.44 15.25
CA PRO A 34 11.91 -0.51 14.35
C PRO A 34 12.58 -0.56 12.98
N THR A 35 11.78 -0.73 11.93
CA THR A 35 12.25 -0.59 10.55
C THR A 35 12.90 0.79 10.43
N THR A 36 14.09 0.83 9.86
CA THR A 36 14.83 2.10 9.70
C THR A 36 13.99 3.04 8.84
N GLU A 37 13.53 4.12 9.46
CA GLU A 37 12.76 5.17 8.79
C GLU A 37 13.74 6.19 8.23
N SER A 38 13.66 6.51 6.95
CA SER A 38 14.47 7.59 6.37
C SER A 38 14.03 8.94 6.90
N ALA A 39 14.90 9.95 6.77
CA ALA A 39 14.58 11.35 7.08
C ALA A 39 13.32 11.89 6.32
N GLN A 40 12.77 11.12 5.40
CA GLN A 40 11.63 11.48 4.56
C GLN A 40 10.36 10.66 4.86
N GLY A 41 10.36 9.87 5.94
CA GLY A 41 9.24 9.01 6.29
C GLY A 41 9.06 7.81 5.36
N THR A 42 10.11 7.38 4.67
CA THR A 42 10.15 6.17 3.85
C THR A 42 10.78 5.05 4.67
N PHE A 43 10.11 3.92 4.73
CA PHE A 43 10.61 2.73 5.42
C PHE A 43 11.31 1.79 4.44
N SER A 44 12.30 1.07 4.93
CA SER A 44 12.93 0.01 4.13
C SER A 44 11.87 -0.97 3.63
N GLY A 45 11.89 -1.24 2.34
CA GLY A 45 10.91 -2.08 1.64
C GLY A 45 9.72 -1.32 1.04
N ASP A 46 9.56 -0.03 1.30
CA ASP A 46 8.53 0.78 0.64
C ASP A 46 8.79 0.89 -0.86
N TYR A 47 7.74 0.79 -1.66
CA TYR A 47 7.83 0.96 -3.10
C TYR A 47 6.69 1.77 -3.69
N VAL A 48 6.93 2.29 -4.88
CA VAL A 48 5.95 2.97 -5.73
C VAL A 48 6.04 2.43 -7.14
N ILE A 49 4.90 2.34 -7.83
CA ILE A 49 4.84 1.99 -9.25
C ILE A 49 4.01 3.05 -9.96
N TYR A 50 4.58 3.57 -11.02
CA TYR A 50 3.94 4.54 -11.89
C TYR A 50 3.65 3.94 -13.25
N ARG A 51 2.54 4.34 -13.86
CA ARG A 51 2.31 4.21 -15.29
C ARG A 51 2.89 5.43 -15.99
N ASP A 52 3.73 5.20 -16.98
CA ASP A 52 4.36 6.23 -17.80
C ASP A 52 3.67 6.28 -19.15
N TYR A 53 3.05 7.43 -19.43
CA TYR A 53 2.29 7.69 -20.64
C TYR A 53 3.11 8.38 -21.74
N SER A 54 4.39 8.69 -21.49
CA SER A 54 5.30 9.23 -22.51
C SER A 54 5.66 8.21 -23.60
N TRP A 55 5.43 6.93 -23.28
CA TRP A 55 5.66 5.82 -24.21
C TRP A 55 4.42 5.51 -25.03
N LYS A 56 4.62 5.08 -26.30
CA LYS A 56 3.53 4.64 -27.17
C LYS A 56 2.85 3.37 -26.64
N ALA A 57 3.63 2.45 -26.12
CA ALA A 57 3.14 1.24 -25.50
C ALA A 57 2.90 1.44 -23.98
N PRO A 58 1.97 0.70 -23.37
CA PRO A 58 1.79 0.72 -21.93
C PRO A 58 3.10 0.40 -21.22
N THR A 59 3.58 1.35 -20.41
CA THR A 59 4.85 1.24 -19.69
C THR A 59 4.66 1.54 -18.22
N TRP A 60 5.31 0.74 -17.39
CA TRP A 60 5.34 0.90 -15.94
C TRP A 60 6.76 1.01 -15.45
N VAL A 61 6.97 1.90 -14.49
CA VAL A 61 8.25 2.08 -13.81
C VAL A 61 8.04 1.96 -12.30
N GLY A 62 8.86 1.17 -11.66
CA GLY A 62 8.79 0.95 -10.22
C GLY A 62 10.07 1.36 -9.52
N PHE A 63 9.94 1.86 -8.28
CA PHE A 63 11.08 2.20 -7.42
C PHE A 63 10.84 1.62 -6.03
N LEU A 64 11.87 0.97 -5.49
CA LEU A 64 11.89 0.31 -4.19
C LEU A 64 13.01 0.92 -3.35
N TYR A 65 12.70 1.29 -2.13
CA TYR A 65 13.65 1.83 -1.19
C TYR A 65 14.16 0.73 -0.23
N TYR A 66 15.44 0.49 -0.20
CA TYR A 66 16.07 -0.35 0.80
C TYR A 66 16.66 0.49 1.94
N ASN A 67 17.42 1.50 1.58
CA ASN A 67 18.06 2.48 2.48
C ASN A 67 18.55 3.67 1.63
N ASP A 68 19.16 4.67 2.26
CA ASP A 68 19.65 5.87 1.59
C ASP A 68 20.78 5.61 0.56
N GLU A 69 21.40 4.42 0.62
CA GLU A 69 22.50 4.02 -0.28
C GLU A 69 22.06 3.03 -1.35
N THR A 70 20.79 2.55 -1.29
CA THR A 70 20.35 1.46 -2.17
C THR A 70 18.89 1.59 -2.57
N TYR A 71 18.65 1.61 -3.89
CA TYR A 71 17.32 1.61 -4.48
C TYR A 71 17.19 0.48 -5.50
N GLY A 72 16.05 -0.22 -5.46
CA GLY A 72 15.63 -1.09 -6.56
C GLY A 72 14.82 -0.30 -7.57
N ALA A 73 14.89 -0.68 -8.84
CA ALA A 73 14.04 -0.13 -9.88
C ALA A 73 13.72 -1.17 -10.95
N PHE A 74 12.58 -0.99 -11.61
CA PHE A 74 12.29 -1.72 -12.83
C PHE A 74 11.59 -0.84 -13.85
N ILE A 75 11.74 -1.19 -15.13
CA ILE A 75 10.89 -0.74 -16.22
C ILE A 75 10.28 -1.95 -16.90
N ARG A 76 9.00 -1.86 -17.20
CA ARG A 76 8.27 -2.86 -17.99
C ARG A 76 7.43 -2.18 -19.04
N THR A 77 7.63 -2.55 -20.29
CA THR A 77 6.83 -2.10 -21.43
C THR A 77 6.07 -3.27 -22.00
N ASP A 78 4.75 -3.15 -22.08
CA ASP A 78 3.88 -4.16 -22.65
C ASP A 78 3.73 -3.92 -24.16
N SER A 79 4.83 -4.18 -24.88
CA SER A 79 4.91 -4.05 -26.34
C SER A 79 5.25 -5.39 -26.95
N PRO A 80 4.41 -5.94 -27.85
CA PRO A 80 4.74 -7.17 -28.57
C PRO A 80 5.97 -7.04 -29.47
N GLU A 81 6.22 -5.83 -30.00
CA GLU A 81 7.30 -5.57 -30.96
C GLU A 81 8.63 -5.22 -30.28
N ASN A 82 8.56 -4.67 -29.09
CA ASN A 82 9.76 -4.18 -28.38
C ASN A 82 9.56 -4.22 -26.86
N PRO A 83 9.52 -5.44 -26.28
CA PRO A 83 9.34 -5.59 -24.84
C PRO A 83 10.59 -5.13 -24.09
N HIS A 84 10.49 -4.08 -23.31
CA HIS A 84 11.51 -3.71 -22.35
C HIS A 84 11.12 -4.26 -20.97
N THR A 85 11.96 -5.07 -20.39
CA THR A 85 11.81 -5.49 -19.00
C THR A 85 13.20 -5.59 -18.38
N VAL A 86 13.51 -4.59 -17.58
CA VAL A 86 14.79 -4.49 -16.86
C VAL A 86 14.50 -4.26 -15.40
N SER A 87 15.20 -4.99 -14.56
CA SER A 87 15.22 -4.80 -13.10
C SER A 87 16.63 -4.54 -12.64
N ILE A 88 16.83 -3.49 -11.86
CA ILE A 88 18.15 -2.97 -11.49
C ILE A 88 18.18 -2.68 -9.99
N LEU A 89 19.32 -2.93 -9.38
CA LEU A 89 19.69 -2.41 -8.08
C LEU A 89 20.70 -1.26 -8.29
N PHE A 90 20.37 -0.09 -7.77
CA PHE A 90 21.24 1.09 -7.78
C PHE A 90 21.94 1.25 -6.44
N SER A 91 23.25 1.47 -6.49
CA SER A 91 23.98 2.06 -5.37
C SER A 91 23.90 3.58 -5.50
N THR A 92 23.62 4.26 -4.41
CA THR A 92 23.34 5.69 -4.39
C THR A 92 24.08 6.41 -3.27
N GLN A 93 24.24 7.71 -3.44
CA GLN A 93 24.74 8.61 -2.41
C GLN A 93 23.99 9.94 -2.47
N VAL A 94 23.69 10.55 -1.36
CA VAL A 94 23.08 11.88 -1.33
C VAL A 94 24.16 12.93 -1.18
N GLU A 95 24.37 13.72 -2.24
CA GLU A 95 25.30 14.84 -2.24
C GLU A 95 24.55 16.17 -2.37
N LYS A 96 24.72 17.06 -1.41
CA LYS A 96 24.05 18.37 -1.38
C LYS A 96 22.54 18.32 -1.65
N GLY A 97 21.86 17.27 -1.18
CA GLY A 97 20.43 17.06 -1.36
C GLY A 97 20.00 16.43 -2.69
N ARG A 98 20.96 16.05 -3.53
CA ARG A 98 20.73 15.35 -4.80
C ARG A 98 21.09 13.88 -4.66
N LEU A 99 20.33 13.02 -5.31
CA LEU A 99 20.66 11.61 -5.41
C LEU A 99 21.66 11.39 -6.55
N VAL A 100 22.82 10.86 -6.22
CA VAL A 100 23.86 10.50 -7.19
C VAL A 100 23.95 8.99 -7.27
N LEU A 101 23.92 8.44 -8.47
CA LEU A 101 24.11 7.01 -8.69
C LEU A 101 25.61 6.71 -8.69
N THR A 102 26.05 5.83 -7.80
CA THR A 102 27.46 5.43 -7.64
C THR A 102 27.76 4.06 -8.25
N GLY A 103 26.70 3.27 -8.51
CA GLY A 103 26.83 1.97 -9.13
C GLY A 103 25.46 1.40 -9.54
N GLN A 104 25.51 0.34 -10.33
CA GLN A 104 24.33 -0.38 -10.76
C GLN A 104 24.60 -1.86 -10.93
N GLN A 105 23.58 -2.70 -10.60
CA GLN A 105 23.60 -4.12 -10.85
C GLN A 105 22.27 -4.54 -11.50
N ILE A 106 22.35 -5.08 -12.71
CA ILE A 106 21.16 -5.63 -13.37
C ILE A 106 20.80 -6.94 -12.66
N ILE A 107 19.55 -7.01 -12.16
CA ILE A 107 18.98 -8.19 -11.50
C ILE A 107 18.41 -9.13 -12.57
N SER A 108 17.64 -8.56 -13.50
CA SER A 108 17.06 -9.30 -14.63
C SER A 108 16.83 -8.38 -15.83
N SER A 109 16.97 -8.96 -17.03
CA SER A 109 16.62 -8.29 -18.29
C SER A 109 16.12 -9.34 -19.26
N ILE A 110 15.07 -9.03 -20.02
CA ILE A 110 14.61 -9.90 -21.14
C ILE A 110 15.56 -9.79 -22.31
N THR A 111 16.10 -8.61 -22.58
CA THR A 111 17.10 -8.36 -23.61
C THR A 111 18.44 -8.11 -22.93
N PRO A 112 19.47 -8.93 -23.18
CA PRO A 112 20.77 -8.79 -22.51
C PRO A 112 21.42 -7.41 -22.64
N ASP A 113 21.08 -6.67 -23.71
CA ASP A 113 21.63 -5.35 -24.05
C ASP A 113 20.60 -4.22 -23.99
N ASP A 114 19.57 -4.31 -23.09
CA ASP A 114 18.58 -3.24 -22.93
C ASP A 114 19.19 -2.01 -22.23
N THR A 115 20.16 -1.40 -22.92
CA THR A 115 20.80 -0.17 -22.46
C THR A 115 19.80 0.99 -22.37
N PHE A 116 18.73 0.96 -23.15
CA PHE A 116 17.74 2.03 -23.18
C PHE A 116 16.91 2.05 -21.88
N GLY A 117 16.37 0.91 -21.45
CA GLY A 117 15.62 0.82 -20.19
C GLY A 117 16.49 1.15 -18.98
N VAL A 118 17.75 0.69 -19.00
CA VAL A 118 18.75 1.02 -17.97
C VAL A 118 18.96 2.53 -17.89
N ASN A 119 19.29 3.17 -19.01
CA ASN A 119 19.56 4.61 -19.07
C ASN A 119 18.33 5.43 -18.66
N TYR A 120 17.14 5.00 -19.08
CA TYR A 120 15.90 5.65 -18.68
C TYR A 120 15.72 5.65 -17.17
N LEU A 121 15.90 4.51 -16.49
CA LEU A 121 15.81 4.42 -15.05
C LEU A 121 16.90 5.20 -14.32
N MET A 122 18.13 5.20 -14.86
CA MET A 122 19.26 5.99 -14.34
C MET A 122 19.00 7.50 -14.37
N GLU A 123 18.28 7.97 -15.39
CA GLU A 123 17.90 9.38 -15.47
C GLU A 123 16.67 9.71 -14.62
N LEU A 124 15.66 8.82 -14.61
CA LEU A 124 14.38 9.10 -13.96
C LEU A 124 14.48 9.11 -12.43
N LEU A 125 15.22 8.17 -11.83
CA LEU A 125 15.32 8.05 -10.38
C LEU A 125 15.87 9.34 -9.72
N PRO A 126 17.02 9.91 -10.12
CA PRO A 126 17.51 11.15 -9.55
C PRO A 126 16.55 12.32 -9.77
N LYS A 127 15.92 12.40 -10.95
CA LYS A 127 14.94 13.45 -11.26
C LYS A 127 13.73 13.40 -10.32
N LEU A 128 13.15 12.22 -10.13
CA LEU A 128 12.02 12.05 -9.19
C LEU A 128 12.45 12.38 -7.76
N TYR A 129 13.66 12.01 -7.38
CA TYR A 129 14.21 12.33 -6.06
C TYR A 129 14.37 13.85 -5.86
N GLU A 130 14.78 14.60 -6.87
CA GLU A 130 14.89 16.06 -6.81
C GLU A 130 13.52 16.77 -6.81
N LEU A 131 12.47 16.12 -7.36
CA LEU A 131 11.13 16.69 -7.39
C LEU A 131 10.42 16.59 -6.04
N LYS A 132 10.88 15.72 -5.15
CA LYS A 132 10.23 15.49 -3.88
C LYS A 132 9.94 16.81 -3.17
N THR A 133 8.69 17.06 -2.97
CA THR A 133 8.19 18.16 -2.15
C THR A 133 7.43 17.55 -1.00
N PHE A 134 7.72 18.00 0.22
CA PHE A 134 6.91 17.60 1.36
C PHE A 134 5.63 18.44 1.38
N PRO A 135 4.48 17.85 1.04
CA PRO A 135 3.21 18.54 1.22
C PRO A 135 3.04 18.82 2.71
N ARG A 136 2.78 20.06 3.06
CA ARG A 136 2.46 20.38 4.45
C ARG A 136 1.17 19.69 4.83
N ALA A 137 1.12 19.12 6.04
CA ALA A 137 -0.11 18.61 6.61
C ALA A 137 -1.14 19.76 6.55
N GLY A 138 -2.10 19.63 5.62
CA GLY A 138 -3.15 20.62 5.43
C GLY A 138 -4.33 20.36 6.36
N LYS A 139 -5.42 21.16 6.20
CA LYS A 139 -6.70 20.89 6.86
C LYS A 139 -7.36 19.60 6.32
N ALA A 140 -6.99 19.15 5.13
CA ALA A 140 -7.35 17.85 4.58
C ALA A 140 -6.59 16.75 5.32
N PRO A 141 -7.15 15.52 5.44
CA PRO A 141 -6.52 14.42 6.17
C PRO A 141 -5.13 14.04 5.64
N PHE A 142 -4.84 14.33 4.36
CA PHE A 142 -3.53 14.19 3.75
C PHE A 142 -2.96 15.55 3.36
N GLY A 143 -1.67 15.74 3.62
CA GLY A 143 -0.95 16.84 3.01
C GLY A 143 -0.94 16.64 1.48
N THR A 144 -1.44 17.63 0.77
CA THR A 144 -1.40 17.68 -0.70
C THR A 144 -0.70 18.95 -1.15
N ALA A 145 0.01 18.88 -2.25
CA ALA A 145 0.58 20.04 -2.91
C ALA A 145 0.51 19.84 -4.42
N ALA A 146 0.23 20.93 -5.14
CA ALA A 146 0.37 20.98 -6.59
C ALA A 146 1.38 22.07 -6.95
N VAL A 147 2.40 21.72 -7.74
CA VAL A 147 3.47 22.62 -8.12
C VAL A 147 3.61 22.63 -9.63
N ARG A 148 3.64 23.83 -10.23
CA ARG A 148 3.97 23.99 -11.64
C ARG A 148 5.49 24.11 -11.81
N LYS A 149 6.04 23.37 -12.76
CA LYS A 149 7.48 23.37 -13.07
C LYS A 149 7.70 23.27 -14.57
N GLN A 150 8.77 23.87 -15.04
CA GLN A 150 9.25 23.66 -16.40
C GLN A 150 10.16 22.43 -16.41
N MET A 151 9.83 21.45 -17.24
CA MET A 151 10.54 20.17 -17.34
C MET A 151 10.56 19.72 -18.80
N GLU A 152 11.67 19.95 -19.46
CA GLU A 152 11.82 19.68 -20.90
C GLU A 152 11.63 18.18 -21.22
N GLU A 153 12.07 17.30 -20.33
CA GLU A 153 11.90 15.85 -20.44
C GLU A 153 10.45 15.39 -20.52
N PHE A 154 9.52 16.20 -19.98
CA PHE A 154 8.07 15.94 -20.01
C PHE A 154 7.34 16.92 -20.94
N GLY A 155 8.04 17.48 -21.93
CA GLY A 155 7.44 18.33 -22.94
C GLY A 155 7.18 19.79 -22.53
N GLY A 156 7.84 20.27 -21.46
CA GLY A 156 7.81 21.67 -21.06
C GLY A 156 7.10 21.93 -19.74
N ALA A 157 6.06 22.76 -19.72
CA ALA A 157 5.37 23.11 -18.48
C ALA A 157 4.50 21.95 -17.96
N VAL A 158 4.75 21.50 -16.74
CA VAL A 158 4.00 20.42 -16.08
C VAL A 158 3.42 20.85 -14.74
N THR A 159 2.38 20.15 -14.29
CA THR A 159 1.87 20.21 -12.93
C THR A 159 2.24 18.91 -12.21
N LEU A 160 2.89 19.04 -11.07
CA LEU A 160 3.28 17.95 -10.19
C LEU A 160 2.28 17.88 -9.04
N ASP A 161 1.58 16.76 -8.90
CA ASP A 161 0.65 16.51 -7.80
C ASP A 161 1.33 15.63 -6.75
N PHE A 162 1.42 16.13 -5.51
CA PHE A 162 2.04 15.46 -4.39
C PHE A 162 1.02 15.06 -3.33
N GLN A 163 1.27 13.93 -2.66
CA GLN A 163 0.54 13.47 -1.49
C GLN A 163 1.52 12.90 -0.45
N SER A 164 1.39 13.34 0.80
CA SER A 164 2.30 13.00 1.90
C SER A 164 2.39 11.51 2.21
N PHE A 165 1.31 10.76 2.02
CA PHE A 165 1.31 9.30 2.29
C PHE A 165 2.04 8.48 1.21
N VAL A 166 2.31 9.02 0.04
CA VAL A 166 3.06 8.33 -1.03
C VAL A 166 4.53 8.24 -0.62
N PRO A 167 5.10 7.03 -0.51
CA PRO A 167 6.50 6.87 -0.14
C PRO A 167 7.47 7.39 -1.20
N LEU A 168 8.73 7.44 -0.88
CA LEU A 168 9.86 7.82 -1.72
C LEU A 168 9.83 9.27 -2.20
N PHE A 169 8.92 9.59 -3.13
CA PHE A 169 8.92 10.90 -3.81
C PHE A 169 7.73 11.77 -3.43
N HIS A 170 6.78 11.27 -2.68
CA HIS A 170 5.48 11.92 -2.42
C HIS A 170 4.68 12.27 -3.68
N LEU A 171 5.15 11.88 -4.85
CA LEU A 171 4.57 12.21 -6.14
C LEU A 171 3.39 11.28 -6.45
N LYS A 172 2.22 11.89 -6.72
CA LYS A 172 1.03 11.16 -7.18
C LYS A 172 0.92 11.15 -8.71
N ALA A 173 1.14 12.30 -9.36
CA ALA A 173 1.03 12.42 -10.80
C ALA A 173 1.87 13.57 -11.35
N ILE A 174 2.22 13.44 -12.64
CA ILE A 174 2.71 14.52 -13.47
C ILE A 174 1.72 14.73 -14.61
N THR A 175 1.23 15.97 -14.75
CA THR A 175 0.27 16.35 -15.79
C THR A 175 0.90 17.42 -16.67
N GLY A 176 0.88 17.24 -17.98
CA GLY A 176 1.42 18.16 -18.95
C GLY A 176 0.56 19.42 -19.16
N ALA A 177 1.05 20.34 -19.98
CA ALA A 177 0.41 21.65 -20.21
C ALA A 177 -0.99 21.54 -20.82
N LYS A 178 -1.26 20.51 -21.61
CA LYS A 178 -2.58 20.23 -22.22
C LYS A 178 -3.48 19.38 -21.33
N LYS A 179 -3.12 19.21 -20.06
CA LYS A 179 -3.80 18.37 -19.06
C LYS A 179 -3.74 16.86 -19.37
N GLU A 180 -2.85 16.44 -20.26
CA GLU A 180 -2.52 15.04 -20.45
C GLU A 180 -1.76 14.49 -19.25
N THR A 181 -2.07 13.26 -18.85
CA THR A 181 -1.28 12.57 -17.83
C THR A 181 0.04 12.09 -18.45
N VAL A 182 1.15 12.41 -17.82
CA VAL A 182 2.49 11.99 -18.24
C VAL A 182 2.98 10.83 -17.39
N LEU A 183 2.84 10.95 -16.07
CA LEU A 183 3.19 9.91 -15.10
C LEU A 183 2.08 9.83 -14.05
N GLU A 184 1.63 8.64 -13.71
CA GLU A 184 0.57 8.43 -12.72
C GLU A 184 0.93 7.31 -11.77
N LEU A 185 0.80 7.56 -10.47
CA LEU A 185 0.93 6.53 -9.44
C LEU A 185 -0.20 5.52 -9.59
N VAL A 186 0.16 4.26 -9.83
CA VAL A 186 -0.81 3.17 -9.94
C VAL A 186 -0.76 2.23 -8.75
N GLU A 187 0.38 2.19 -8.05
CA GLU A 187 0.55 1.27 -6.93
C GLU A 187 1.56 1.81 -5.92
N ILE A 188 1.25 1.61 -4.65
CA ILE A 188 2.21 1.74 -3.55
C ILE A 188 2.14 0.49 -2.68
N GLY A 189 3.26 0.11 -2.06
CA GLY A 189 3.28 -1.04 -1.18
C GLY A 189 4.54 -1.09 -0.34
N SER A 190 4.69 -2.18 0.37
CA SER A 190 5.91 -2.49 1.11
C SER A 190 6.24 -3.96 0.94
N ILE A 191 7.51 -4.24 0.67
CA ILE A 191 8.03 -5.60 0.69
C ILE A 191 8.52 -5.91 2.11
N ASN A 192 8.15 -7.09 2.61
CA ASN A 192 8.69 -7.64 3.84
C ASN A 192 9.26 -9.02 3.57
N GLY A 193 10.55 -9.20 3.79
CA GLY A 193 11.21 -10.48 3.55
C GLY A 193 11.28 -10.84 2.06
N ASN A 194 10.55 -11.86 1.62
CA ASN A 194 10.61 -12.39 0.24
C ASN A 194 9.78 -11.60 -0.78
N GLY A 195 9.28 -10.44 -0.44
CA GLY A 195 8.41 -9.62 -1.32
C GLY A 195 9.10 -9.00 -2.54
N GLU A 196 10.43 -9.09 -2.64
CA GLU A 196 11.19 -8.57 -3.79
C GLU A 196 10.74 -9.19 -5.12
N SER A 197 10.46 -10.50 -5.13
CA SER A 197 9.96 -11.19 -6.30
C SER A 197 8.64 -10.64 -6.82
N VAL A 198 7.80 -10.11 -5.94
CA VAL A 198 6.52 -9.45 -6.27
C VAL A 198 6.78 -8.10 -6.94
N PHE A 199 7.70 -7.31 -6.39
CA PHE A 199 8.06 -6.03 -6.96
C PHE A 199 8.70 -6.17 -8.33
N TYR A 200 9.77 -6.96 -8.46
CA TYR A 200 10.48 -7.15 -9.73
C TYR A 200 9.69 -7.99 -10.74
N GLY A 201 8.79 -8.84 -10.28
CA GLY A 201 7.86 -9.61 -11.11
C GLY A 201 6.54 -8.88 -11.40
N TYR A 202 6.47 -7.57 -11.17
CA TYR A 202 5.24 -6.79 -11.36
C TYR A 202 4.59 -7.08 -12.70
N SER A 203 3.30 -7.38 -12.65
CA SER A 203 2.46 -7.56 -13.81
C SER A 203 1.16 -6.78 -13.61
N PRO A 204 0.82 -5.85 -14.52
CA PRO A 204 -0.43 -5.11 -14.47
C PRO A 204 -1.59 -6.05 -14.81
N THR A 205 -1.99 -6.89 -13.88
CA THR A 205 -3.16 -7.75 -14.05
C THR A 205 -4.40 -7.02 -13.62
N ALA A 206 -5.41 -7.02 -14.48
CA ALA A 206 -6.73 -6.57 -14.09
C ALA A 206 -7.22 -7.42 -12.89
N PRO A 207 -7.73 -6.77 -11.83
CA PRO A 207 -8.25 -7.49 -10.69
C PRO A 207 -9.36 -8.45 -11.11
N GLN A 208 -9.26 -9.70 -10.71
CA GLN A 208 -10.34 -10.65 -10.96
C GLN A 208 -11.56 -10.25 -10.12
N GLN A 209 -12.70 -10.04 -10.79
CA GLN A 209 -13.96 -9.85 -10.10
C GLN A 209 -14.40 -11.19 -9.51
N HIS A 210 -14.53 -11.24 -8.19
CA HIS A 210 -15.08 -12.40 -7.51
C HIS A 210 -16.61 -12.37 -7.60
N THR A 211 -17.18 -13.50 -8.03
CA THR A 211 -18.63 -13.70 -8.17
C THR A 211 -19.32 -14.18 -6.89
N ASN A 212 -18.62 -14.27 -5.76
CA ASN A 212 -19.25 -14.67 -4.51
C ASN A 212 -20.21 -13.59 -4.05
N ILE A 213 -21.50 -13.91 -4.11
CA ILE A 213 -22.59 -13.04 -3.67
C ILE A 213 -22.66 -13.15 -2.14
N PHE A 214 -22.17 -12.12 -1.47
CA PHE A 214 -22.42 -11.97 -0.04
C PHE A 214 -23.81 -11.36 0.16
N THR A 215 -24.62 -11.99 0.98
CA THR A 215 -25.95 -11.50 1.33
C THR A 215 -26.05 -11.34 2.83
N VAL A 216 -26.43 -10.15 3.28
CA VAL A 216 -26.71 -9.89 4.69
C VAL A 216 -28.03 -10.53 5.08
N ASP A 217 -28.01 -11.33 6.15
CA ASP A 217 -29.24 -11.74 6.79
C ASP A 217 -29.80 -10.57 7.62
N LYS A 218 -30.76 -9.85 7.02
CA LYS A 218 -31.39 -8.68 7.67
C LYS A 218 -32.22 -9.05 8.92
N ALA A 219 -32.56 -10.33 9.07
CA ALA A 219 -33.30 -10.84 10.25
C ALA A 219 -32.36 -11.26 11.39
N ALA A 220 -31.06 -11.37 11.12
CA ALA A 220 -30.08 -11.79 12.12
C ALA A 220 -30.00 -10.76 13.27
N LYS A 221 -30.16 -11.25 14.49
CA LYS A 221 -30.03 -10.42 15.69
C LYS A 221 -28.57 -10.02 15.89
N LYS A 222 -28.34 -8.71 15.99
CA LYS A 222 -27.03 -8.17 16.32
C LYS A 222 -26.76 -8.26 17.81
N GLU A 223 -25.57 -8.73 18.15
CA GLU A 223 -25.06 -8.74 19.52
C GLU A 223 -23.98 -7.69 19.66
N THR A 224 -23.91 -7.06 20.85
CA THR A 224 -22.84 -6.10 21.14
C THR A 224 -21.70 -6.81 21.82
N VAL A 225 -20.54 -6.85 21.17
CA VAL A 225 -19.30 -7.36 21.73
C VAL A 225 -18.39 -6.17 22.06
N THR A 226 -17.85 -6.11 23.28
CA THR A 226 -16.92 -5.05 23.67
C THR A 226 -15.50 -5.61 23.76
N LEU A 227 -14.58 -5.06 22.94
CA LEU A 227 -13.18 -5.43 22.94
C LEU A 227 -12.30 -4.17 23.04
N SER A 228 -11.38 -4.18 24.00
CA SER A 228 -10.47 -3.03 24.24
C SER A 228 -11.20 -1.69 24.30
N GLY A 229 -12.39 -1.66 24.91
CA GLY A 229 -13.22 -0.47 25.06
C GLY A 229 -14.03 -0.07 23.81
N VAL A 230 -13.90 -0.82 22.70
CA VAL A 230 -14.69 -0.59 21.49
C VAL A 230 -15.89 -1.51 21.44
N ARG A 231 -17.06 -0.96 21.11
CA ARG A 231 -18.29 -1.73 20.92
C ARG A 231 -18.42 -2.13 19.46
N LEU A 232 -18.62 -3.44 19.22
CA LEU A 232 -18.84 -4.04 17.92
C LEU A 232 -20.26 -4.59 17.87
N HIS A 233 -20.97 -4.37 16.77
CA HIS A 233 -22.32 -4.87 16.53
C HIS A 233 -22.29 -6.02 15.54
N LEU A 234 -22.06 -7.24 16.05
CA LEU A 234 -21.90 -8.45 15.25
C LEU A 234 -23.19 -9.27 15.28
N ASP A 235 -23.54 -9.91 14.16
CA ASP A 235 -24.62 -10.86 14.08
C ASP A 235 -24.11 -12.32 14.01
N SER A 236 -25.00 -13.27 13.86
CA SER A 236 -24.67 -14.70 13.82
C SER A 236 -23.81 -15.14 12.64
N GLN A 237 -23.61 -14.28 11.62
CA GLN A 237 -22.72 -14.55 10.50
C GLN A 237 -21.23 -14.42 10.90
N TRP A 238 -20.95 -13.70 12.00
CA TRP A 238 -19.61 -13.51 12.54
C TRP A 238 -19.24 -14.60 13.53
N LYS A 239 -18.20 -15.35 13.23
CA LYS A 239 -17.67 -16.39 14.11
C LYS A 239 -16.39 -15.89 14.78
N LYS A 240 -16.36 -15.94 16.10
CA LYS A 240 -15.14 -15.67 16.86
C LYS A 240 -14.11 -16.76 16.55
N ILE A 241 -12.91 -16.39 16.12
CA ILE A 241 -11.80 -17.29 15.80
C ILE A 241 -10.62 -17.11 16.75
N ALA A 242 -10.51 -15.95 17.41
CA ALA A 242 -9.57 -15.65 18.49
C ALA A 242 -10.18 -14.58 19.40
N ASP A 243 -9.53 -14.26 20.52
CA ASP A 243 -10.08 -13.32 21.52
C ASP A 243 -10.40 -11.94 20.95
N ASN A 244 -9.66 -11.50 19.97
CA ASN A 244 -9.80 -10.21 19.33
C ASN A 244 -10.11 -10.28 17.83
N SER A 245 -10.60 -11.44 17.33
CA SER A 245 -10.73 -11.69 15.89
C SER A 245 -12.00 -12.45 15.54
N PHE A 246 -12.63 -12.01 14.47
CA PHE A 246 -13.89 -12.57 13.95
C PHE A 246 -13.81 -12.77 12.46
N LEU A 247 -14.50 -13.78 11.96
CA LEU A 247 -14.58 -14.13 10.56
C LEU A 247 -16.05 -14.20 10.13
N CYS A 248 -16.38 -13.58 9.01
CA CYS A 248 -17.70 -13.68 8.36
C CYS A 248 -17.54 -14.47 7.06
N GLY A 249 -17.68 -15.78 7.15
CA GLY A 249 -17.46 -16.71 6.05
C GLY A 249 -16.04 -16.58 5.47
N ASP A 250 -15.95 -16.53 4.16
CA ASP A 250 -14.75 -16.22 3.38
C ASP A 250 -14.71 -14.76 2.87
N THR A 251 -15.66 -13.95 3.36
CA THR A 251 -15.97 -12.62 2.82
C THR A 251 -15.28 -11.51 3.59
N ALA A 252 -15.28 -11.60 4.91
CA ALA A 252 -14.76 -10.52 5.75
C ALA A 252 -14.06 -11.03 7.02
N PHE A 253 -13.04 -10.26 7.43
CA PHE A 253 -12.25 -10.50 8.62
C PHE A 253 -12.18 -9.22 9.46
N LEU A 254 -12.46 -9.33 10.75
CA LEU A 254 -12.43 -8.22 11.69
C LEU A 254 -11.49 -8.54 12.85
N THR A 255 -10.60 -7.58 13.17
CA THR A 255 -9.70 -7.68 14.32
C THR A 255 -9.70 -6.41 15.15
N VAL A 256 -9.36 -6.55 16.42
CA VAL A 256 -9.07 -5.41 17.32
C VAL A 256 -7.66 -5.56 17.86
N SER A 257 -6.84 -4.53 17.69
CA SER A 257 -5.45 -4.50 18.15
C SER A 257 -5.11 -3.17 18.79
N THR A 258 -3.99 -3.12 19.51
CA THR A 258 -3.44 -1.88 20.06
C THR A 258 -2.04 -1.66 19.51
N VAL A 259 -1.77 -0.45 19.03
CA VAL A 259 -0.51 -0.06 18.40
C VAL A 259 0.02 1.22 19.02
N THR A 260 1.30 1.24 19.35
CA THR A 260 2.02 2.46 19.76
C THR A 260 2.75 3.02 18.55
N ILE A 261 2.50 4.30 18.24
CA ILE A 261 3.22 4.99 17.18
C ILE A 261 4.51 5.54 17.78
N PRO A 262 5.69 5.13 17.31
CA PRO A 262 6.93 5.70 17.80
C PRO A 262 6.99 7.21 17.53
N PRO A 263 7.68 8.00 18.35
CA PRO A 263 7.86 9.43 18.11
C PRO A 263 8.49 9.66 16.73
N ALA A 264 8.11 10.77 16.08
CA ALA A 264 8.74 11.14 14.82
C ALA A 264 10.21 11.42 15.04
N GLU A 265 11.07 10.67 14.40
CA GLU A 265 12.48 11.01 14.30
C GLU A 265 12.63 12.14 13.25
N ASN A 266 13.48 13.11 13.54
CA ASN A 266 13.91 14.14 12.59
C ASN A 266 12.86 15.09 11.99
N GLY A 267 11.74 15.34 12.68
CA GLY A 267 10.82 16.40 12.28
C GLY A 267 10.03 16.14 11.00
N ILE A 268 9.77 14.85 10.70
CA ILE A 268 8.97 14.45 9.54
C ILE A 268 7.58 15.10 9.61
N PRO A 269 7.14 15.83 8.57
CA PRO A 269 5.90 16.59 8.60
C PRO A 269 4.65 15.74 8.35
N LEU A 270 4.67 14.45 8.73
CA LEU A 270 3.52 13.57 8.59
C LEU A 270 2.58 13.73 9.79
N SER A 271 1.30 13.78 9.52
CA SER A 271 0.27 13.71 10.56
C SER A 271 0.24 12.33 11.23
N VAL A 272 -0.30 12.26 12.44
CA VAL A 272 -0.43 10.98 13.18
C VAL A 272 -1.15 9.90 12.35
N PRO A 273 -2.28 10.18 11.66
CA PRO A 273 -2.92 9.19 10.79
C PRO A 273 -2.02 8.71 9.64
N GLU A 274 -1.27 9.59 9.01
CA GLU A 274 -0.35 9.23 7.93
C GLU A 274 0.78 8.34 8.42
N ARG A 275 1.36 8.66 9.56
CA ARG A 275 2.40 7.83 10.18
C ARG A 275 1.87 6.45 10.54
N LEU A 276 0.67 6.38 11.13
CA LEU A 276 0.05 5.10 11.46
C LEU A 276 -0.21 4.26 10.20
N LEU A 277 -0.72 4.88 9.13
CA LEU A 277 -0.91 4.20 7.85
C LEU A 277 0.40 3.62 7.32
N ARG A 278 1.47 4.42 7.33
CA ARG A 278 2.79 4.01 6.87
C ARG A 278 3.34 2.86 7.71
N LEU A 279 3.24 2.96 9.02
CA LEU A 279 3.66 1.91 9.95
C LEU A 279 2.91 0.61 9.70
N LEU A 280 1.59 0.66 9.55
CA LEU A 280 0.77 -0.52 9.29
C LEU A 280 1.07 -1.17 7.93
N THR A 281 1.42 -0.36 6.92
CA THR A 281 1.86 -0.86 5.61
C THR A 281 3.23 -1.53 5.71
N ALA A 282 4.21 -0.85 6.30
CA ALA A 282 5.58 -1.36 6.45
C ALA A 282 5.66 -2.63 7.30
N SER A 283 4.72 -2.81 8.22
CA SER A 283 4.68 -3.95 9.14
C SER A 283 3.89 -5.14 8.61
N SER A 284 3.33 -5.06 7.42
CA SER A 284 2.59 -6.18 6.83
C SER A 284 3.56 -7.31 6.47
N PRO A 285 3.32 -8.57 6.92
CA PRO A 285 4.18 -9.70 6.58
C PRO A 285 4.07 -10.11 5.11
N TYR A 286 3.09 -9.58 4.40
CA TYR A 286 2.85 -9.83 2.98
C TYR A 286 3.02 -8.55 2.19
N ALA A 287 3.57 -8.66 0.98
CA ALA A 287 3.54 -7.59 0.00
C ALA A 287 2.08 -7.29 -0.33
N LYS A 288 1.51 -6.29 0.34
CA LYS A 288 0.19 -5.78 0.03
C LYS A 288 0.34 -4.54 -0.81
N THR A 289 -0.17 -4.62 -2.00
CA THR A 289 -0.31 -3.47 -2.87
C THR A 289 -1.43 -2.58 -2.35
N LEU A 290 -1.10 -1.35 -2.02
CA LEU A 290 -2.08 -0.32 -1.73
C LEU A 290 -2.43 0.36 -3.04
N LEU A 291 -3.66 0.21 -3.50
CA LEU A 291 -4.16 1.01 -4.61
C LEU A 291 -4.29 2.48 -4.14
N PRO A 292 -4.10 3.49 -5.02
CA PRO A 292 -4.03 4.90 -4.64
C PRO A 292 -5.36 5.50 -4.12
N TYR A 293 -6.28 4.68 -3.66
CA TYR A 293 -7.61 5.05 -3.13
C TYR A 293 -7.65 5.01 -1.60
N THR A 294 -6.60 5.51 -0.98
CA THR A 294 -6.58 5.63 0.47
C THR A 294 -7.23 6.94 0.90
N THR A 295 -8.16 6.88 1.82
CA THR A 295 -8.77 8.06 2.45
C THR A 295 -8.63 7.99 3.97
N ILE A 296 -8.53 9.18 4.60
CA ILE A 296 -8.56 9.33 6.06
C ILE A 296 -9.72 10.26 6.40
N GLU A 297 -10.58 9.83 7.30
CA GLU A 297 -11.73 10.60 7.76
C GLU A 297 -11.68 10.75 9.30
N GLY A 298 -11.88 11.95 9.82
CA GLY A 298 -11.99 12.18 11.25
C GLY A 298 -10.91 13.11 11.82
N LYS A 299 -10.68 13.00 13.14
CA LYS A 299 -9.74 13.83 13.91
C LYS A 299 -8.49 13.02 14.27
N PRO A 300 -7.35 13.65 14.58
CA PRO A 300 -6.11 12.93 14.95
C PRO A 300 -6.25 11.97 16.14
N THR A 301 -7.25 12.15 16.98
CA THR A 301 -7.53 11.28 18.13
C THR A 301 -8.56 10.18 17.84
N SER A 302 -9.33 10.30 16.76
CA SER A 302 -10.32 9.30 16.34
C SER A 302 -10.56 9.48 14.85
N PHE A 303 -10.03 8.56 14.05
CA PHE A 303 -10.10 8.62 12.59
C PHE A 303 -10.31 7.23 11.99
N THR A 304 -10.77 7.21 10.76
CA THR A 304 -10.94 6.01 9.95
C THR A 304 -10.04 6.08 8.73
N LEU A 305 -9.22 5.05 8.54
CA LEU A 305 -8.47 4.81 7.32
C LEU A 305 -9.30 3.89 6.44
N LYS A 306 -9.49 4.25 5.18
CA LYS A 306 -10.14 3.40 4.19
C LYS A 306 -9.22 3.26 3.00
N GLN A 307 -8.94 2.03 2.59
CA GLN A 307 -8.05 1.76 1.46
C GLN A 307 -8.56 0.58 0.66
N SER A 308 -8.21 0.55 -0.62
CA SER A 308 -8.33 -0.65 -1.44
C SER A 308 -6.99 -1.34 -1.46
N VAL A 309 -6.99 -2.63 -1.14
CA VAL A 309 -5.79 -3.46 -1.07
C VAL A 309 -5.91 -4.56 -2.11
N TYR A 310 -4.89 -4.71 -2.93
CA TYR A 310 -4.75 -5.82 -3.85
C TYR A 310 -3.78 -6.84 -3.27
N ASP A 311 -4.26 -8.04 -3.05
CA ASP A 311 -3.45 -9.16 -2.63
C ASP A 311 -2.88 -9.85 -3.89
N VAL A 312 -1.56 -9.80 -4.04
CA VAL A 312 -0.89 -10.29 -5.25
C VAL A 312 -0.96 -11.81 -5.38
N GLU A 313 -0.93 -12.54 -4.27
CA GLU A 313 -0.98 -14.01 -4.28
C GLU A 313 -2.38 -14.50 -4.64
N SER A 314 -3.39 -13.97 -3.96
CA SER A 314 -4.78 -14.37 -4.20
C SER A 314 -5.42 -13.65 -5.40
N LYS A 315 -4.77 -12.61 -5.94
CA LYS A 315 -5.28 -11.72 -7.00
C LYS A 315 -6.63 -11.09 -6.66
N LYS A 316 -6.90 -10.85 -5.39
CA LYS A 316 -8.17 -10.32 -4.88
C LYS A 316 -8.04 -8.87 -4.47
N ILE A 317 -9.10 -8.09 -4.73
CA ILE A 317 -9.24 -6.76 -4.17
C ILE A 317 -10.09 -6.83 -2.91
N SER A 318 -9.60 -6.23 -1.85
CA SER A 318 -10.31 -6.04 -0.59
C SER A 318 -10.45 -4.56 -0.25
N LYS A 319 -11.48 -4.22 0.48
CA LYS A 319 -11.57 -2.98 1.25
C LYS A 319 -11.02 -3.23 2.63
N ASP A 320 -10.08 -2.41 3.02
CA ASP A 320 -9.47 -2.43 4.34
C ASP A 320 -9.85 -1.13 5.07
N ILE A 321 -10.62 -1.28 6.14
CA ILE A 321 -11.17 -0.17 6.91
C ILE A 321 -10.63 -0.29 8.32
N LYS A 322 -9.88 0.72 8.77
CA LYS A 322 -9.32 0.76 10.12
C LYS A 322 -9.88 1.95 10.88
N ARG A 323 -10.67 1.68 11.90
CA ARG A 323 -11.08 2.70 12.87
C ARG A 323 -10.03 2.79 13.96
N CYS A 324 -9.41 3.94 14.11
CA CYS A 324 -8.29 4.19 15.01
C CYS A 324 -8.75 5.15 16.12
N ILE A 325 -8.59 4.75 17.37
CA ILE A 325 -9.01 5.51 18.56
C ILE A 325 -7.81 5.65 19.47
N LYS A 326 -7.41 6.90 19.77
CA LYS A 326 -6.29 7.19 20.67
C LYS A 326 -6.68 6.89 22.12
N ASN A 327 -5.84 6.09 22.78
CA ASN A 327 -5.96 5.75 24.19
C ASN A 327 -5.33 6.83 25.09
N LYS A 328 -5.60 6.77 26.39
CA LYS A 328 -5.05 7.70 27.38
C LYS A 328 -3.53 7.62 27.51
N ASP A 329 -2.96 6.45 27.27
CA ASP A 329 -1.51 6.19 27.28
C ASP A 329 -0.79 6.62 26.00
N GLY A 330 -1.53 7.16 25.03
CA GLY A 330 -0.98 7.61 23.74
C GLY A 330 -0.96 6.53 22.66
N SER A 331 -1.22 5.26 22.98
CA SER A 331 -1.41 4.19 22.00
C SER A 331 -2.72 4.37 21.22
N PHE A 332 -2.92 3.58 20.18
CA PHE A 332 -4.15 3.54 19.40
C PHE A 332 -4.78 2.15 19.45
N THR A 333 -6.04 2.09 19.81
CA THR A 333 -6.87 0.91 19.56
C THR A 333 -7.33 0.98 18.11
N ILE A 334 -7.06 -0.08 17.35
CA ILE A 334 -7.39 -0.20 15.93
C ILE A 334 -8.40 -1.32 15.76
N VAL A 335 -9.56 -1.00 15.22
CA VAL A 335 -10.50 -1.97 14.68
C VAL A 335 -10.25 -2.07 13.19
N SER A 336 -9.74 -3.20 12.74
CA SER A 336 -9.46 -3.47 11.33
C SER A 336 -10.53 -4.39 10.76
N LEU A 337 -11.19 -3.93 9.70
CA LEU A 337 -12.11 -4.72 8.89
C LEU A 337 -11.52 -4.87 7.49
N THR A 338 -11.18 -6.09 7.11
CA THR A 338 -10.82 -6.43 5.73
C THR A 338 -12.00 -7.18 5.12
N VAL A 339 -12.54 -6.67 4.03
CA VAL A 339 -13.72 -7.24 3.38
C VAL A 339 -13.52 -7.30 1.86
N ASN A 340 -14.02 -8.36 1.22
CA ASN A 340 -14.03 -8.47 -0.23
C ASN A 340 -14.65 -7.21 -0.86
N SER A 341 -13.99 -6.62 -1.86
CA SER A 341 -14.40 -5.34 -2.43
C SER A 341 -15.80 -5.37 -3.03
N HIS A 342 -16.21 -6.49 -3.65
CA HIS A 342 -17.53 -6.67 -4.20
C HIS A 342 -18.60 -6.74 -3.11
N ALA A 343 -18.36 -7.56 -2.07
CA ALA A 343 -19.26 -7.66 -0.92
C ALA A 343 -19.41 -6.32 -0.19
N TYR A 344 -18.31 -5.57 -0.02
CA TYR A 344 -18.37 -4.24 0.57
C TYR A 344 -19.21 -3.27 -0.26
N SER A 345 -19.06 -3.29 -1.59
CA SER A 345 -19.84 -2.43 -2.47
C SER A 345 -21.34 -2.75 -2.46
N ALA A 346 -21.69 -4.04 -2.32
CA ALA A 346 -23.08 -4.48 -2.24
C ALA A 346 -23.74 -4.14 -0.89
N GLU A 347 -23.01 -4.26 0.22
CA GLU A 347 -23.55 -4.15 1.59
C GLU A 347 -22.78 -3.14 2.45
N GLN A 348 -22.45 -2.00 1.88
CA GLN A 348 -21.61 -0.97 2.55
C GLN A 348 -22.19 -0.49 3.88
N ALA A 349 -23.51 -0.31 3.97
CA ALA A 349 -24.19 0.14 5.19
C ALA A 349 -24.05 -0.88 6.33
N TYR A 350 -24.09 -2.16 6.00
CA TYR A 350 -23.91 -3.25 6.95
C TYR A 350 -22.48 -3.22 7.54
N PHE A 351 -21.46 -3.19 6.69
CA PHE A 351 -20.08 -3.21 7.13
C PHE A 351 -19.67 -1.94 7.89
N ASN A 352 -20.18 -0.78 7.48
CA ASN A 352 -19.94 0.48 8.21
C ASN A 352 -20.66 0.54 9.57
N GLY A 353 -21.73 -0.22 9.74
CA GLY A 353 -22.51 -0.27 10.98
C GLY A 353 -22.01 -1.30 12.00
N LEU A 354 -20.85 -1.93 11.78
CA LEU A 354 -20.26 -2.90 12.71
C LEU A 354 -19.60 -2.23 13.93
N PHE A 355 -19.19 -0.94 13.81
CA PHE A 355 -18.43 -0.20 14.84
C PHE A 355 -18.72 1.30 14.88
#